data_010ff61e310b712d5441d5dd36c5377e
#
_entry.id   010ff61e310b712d5441d5dd36c5377e
#
_cell.length_a   1.000
_cell.length_b   1.000
_cell.length_c   1.000
_cell.angle_alpha   90.00
_cell.angle_beta   90.00
_cell.angle_gamma   90.00
#
_symmetry.space_group_name_H-M   'P 1'
#
loop_
_entity.id
_entity.type
_entity.pdbx_description
1 polymer ?
#
loop_
_entity_poly.entity_id
_entity_poly.type
_entity_poly.pdbx_seq_one_letter_code
_entity_poly.pdbx_strand_id
1 'polypeptide(L)'
;TEEQLKELKINKVAGVVFDLGVRNPFSEIMKQNNYKVYNTSGEDLDDSPNIEIPDDVDLVTGFEILEHLVSPYPLLKNIKAKRIFLTVPIKLWFSKAYKSKSDPLDRHYHEFEPWQFDWLLEKSGWKIIKKEYWKNPSNKIGFRPLLRRFTNRYYAVYAERSKENYTNYY
;
A
#
# COMPACT_ATOMS: atom_id res chain seq x y z
N THR A 1 1.87 -5.56 -11.11
CA THR A 1 1.97 -5.62 -12.57
C THR A 1 0.60 -5.30 -13.19
N GLU A 2 0.57 -4.96 -14.50
CA GLU A 2 -0.64 -4.66 -15.27
C GLU A 2 -1.69 -5.76 -15.17
N GLU A 3 -1.25 -7.00 -15.13
CA GLU A 3 -2.06 -8.21 -15.00
C GLU A 3 -2.71 -8.32 -13.62
N GLN A 4 -2.01 -7.95 -12.57
CA GLN A 4 -2.51 -7.96 -11.18
C GLN A 4 -3.55 -6.87 -10.93
N LEU A 5 -3.45 -5.71 -11.59
CA LEU A 5 -4.49 -4.68 -11.59
C LEU A 5 -5.74 -5.13 -12.37
N LYS A 6 -5.57 -5.93 -13.45
CA LYS A 6 -6.67 -6.53 -14.20
C LYS A 6 -7.39 -7.64 -13.41
N GLU A 7 -6.64 -8.48 -12.70
CA GLU A 7 -7.21 -9.55 -11.86
C GLU A 7 -8.03 -9.03 -10.69
N LEU A 8 -7.65 -7.88 -10.13
CA LEU A 8 -8.39 -7.24 -9.04
C LEU A 8 -9.79 -6.78 -9.46
N LYS A 9 -10.18 -6.94 -10.76
CA LYS A 9 -11.47 -6.45 -11.27
C LYS A 9 -11.82 -5.07 -10.69
N ILE A 10 -10.85 -4.17 -10.68
CA ILE A 10 -11.16 -2.75 -10.66
C ILE A 10 -11.82 -2.57 -12.03
N ASN A 11 -13.14 -2.81 -12.03
CA ASN A 11 -13.92 -2.83 -13.26
C ASN A 11 -13.56 -1.61 -14.08
N LYS A 12 -13.49 -1.79 -15.39
CA LYS A 12 -13.28 -0.84 -16.47
C LYS A 12 -14.23 0.39 -16.43
N VAL A 13 -14.39 0.98 -15.31
CA VAL A 13 -14.87 2.35 -15.24
C VAL A 13 -13.60 3.16 -15.31
N ALA A 14 -13.48 4.02 -16.31
CA ALA A 14 -12.50 5.08 -16.28
C ALA A 14 -12.61 5.73 -14.89
N GLY A 15 -11.80 5.24 -13.95
CA GLY A 15 -11.91 5.61 -12.54
C GLY A 15 -10.90 6.70 -12.21
N VAL A 16 -11.14 7.39 -11.14
CA VAL A 16 -10.23 8.40 -10.60
C VAL A 16 -9.46 7.78 -9.43
N VAL A 17 -8.14 7.78 -9.54
CA VAL A 17 -7.25 7.21 -8.52
C VAL A 17 -6.44 8.34 -7.88
N PHE A 18 -6.31 8.27 -6.57
CA PHE A 18 -5.34 9.07 -5.82
C PHE A 18 -4.24 8.14 -5.31
N ASP A 19 -3.04 8.32 -5.86
CA ASP A 19 -1.88 7.50 -5.52
C ASP A 19 -1.04 8.23 -4.46
N LEU A 20 -0.86 7.58 -3.31
CA LEU A 20 0.00 8.08 -2.25
C LEU A 20 1.45 8.05 -2.71
N GLY A 21 2.19 9.12 -2.44
CA GLY A 21 3.54 9.31 -2.96
C GLY A 21 3.59 10.13 -4.25
N VAL A 22 4.77 10.58 -4.59
CA VAL A 22 5.02 11.33 -5.83
C VAL A 22 4.79 10.45 -7.06
N ARG A 23 4.61 11.10 -8.23
CA ARG A 23 4.48 10.42 -9.51
C ARG A 23 5.54 9.31 -9.69
N ASN A 24 5.10 8.11 -9.99
CA ASN A 24 5.91 6.90 -10.04
C ASN A 24 5.49 6.02 -11.24
N PRO A 25 6.22 4.93 -11.54
CA PRO A 25 5.87 4.03 -12.65
C PRO A 25 4.46 3.43 -12.57
N PHE A 26 3.92 3.19 -11.37
CA PHE A 26 2.54 2.68 -11.23
C PHE A 26 1.51 3.74 -11.59
N SER A 27 1.75 5.00 -11.22
CA SER A 27 0.91 6.13 -11.67
C SER A 27 0.85 6.20 -13.20
N GLU A 28 1.96 5.96 -13.89
CA GLU A 28 2.01 5.96 -15.35
C GLU A 28 1.28 4.77 -15.96
N ILE A 29 1.41 3.58 -15.39
CA ILE A 29 0.66 2.38 -15.82
C ILE A 29 -0.84 2.62 -15.68
N MET A 30 -1.29 3.20 -14.56
CA MET A 30 -2.69 3.54 -14.36
C MET A 30 -3.19 4.54 -15.40
N LYS A 31 -2.43 5.60 -15.71
CA LYS A 31 -2.77 6.58 -16.78
C LYS A 31 -2.85 5.93 -18.15
N GLN A 32 -1.93 5.04 -18.50
CA GLN A 32 -1.95 4.28 -19.76
C GLN A 32 -3.20 3.36 -19.87
N ASN A 33 -3.78 2.97 -18.75
CA ASN A 33 -5.01 2.20 -18.67
C ASN A 33 -6.28 3.08 -18.51
N ASN A 34 -6.20 4.35 -18.90
CA ASN A 34 -7.29 5.33 -18.91
C ASN A 34 -7.82 5.71 -17.52
N TYR A 35 -7.03 5.59 -16.46
CA TYR A 35 -7.36 6.16 -15.17
C TYR A 35 -6.89 7.61 -15.08
N LYS A 36 -7.72 8.48 -14.49
CA LYS A 36 -7.28 9.79 -14.03
C LYS A 36 -6.53 9.59 -12.72
N VAL A 37 -5.27 10.01 -12.64
CA VAL A 37 -4.43 9.76 -11.47
C VAL A 37 -3.94 11.08 -10.88
N TYR A 38 -4.24 11.29 -9.61
CA TYR A 38 -3.64 12.29 -8.75
C TYR A 38 -2.53 11.67 -7.92
N ASN A 39 -1.56 12.45 -7.53
CA ASN A 39 -0.47 12.04 -6.63
C ASN A 39 -0.31 13.07 -5.52
N THR A 40 0.28 12.65 -4.39
CA THR A 40 0.79 13.60 -3.40
C THR A 40 1.97 14.39 -3.97
N SER A 41 2.27 15.54 -3.38
CA SER A 41 3.31 16.45 -3.88
C SER A 41 4.71 16.15 -3.33
N GLY A 42 4.84 15.13 -2.44
CA GLY A 42 6.06 14.77 -1.75
C GLY A 42 6.15 15.33 -0.33
N GLU A 43 5.01 15.76 0.21
CA GLU A 43 4.86 16.11 1.62
C GLU A 43 5.13 14.91 2.51
N ASP A 44 5.66 15.16 3.71
CA ASP A 44 5.79 14.15 4.75
C ASP A 44 4.40 13.77 5.27
N LEU A 45 4.01 12.52 5.04
CA LEU A 45 2.67 12.03 5.38
C LEU A 45 2.51 11.75 6.90
N ASP A 46 3.60 11.67 7.66
CA ASP A 46 3.55 11.66 9.12
C ASP A 46 3.19 13.04 9.68
N ASP A 47 3.76 14.10 9.10
CA ASP A 47 3.49 15.48 9.50
C ASP A 47 2.17 16.01 8.92
N SER A 48 1.77 15.48 7.77
CA SER A 48 0.57 15.89 7.04
C SER A 48 -0.39 14.73 6.78
N PRO A 49 -0.97 14.11 7.84
CA PRO A 49 -1.84 12.95 7.68
C PRO A 49 -3.24 13.30 7.12
N ASN A 50 -3.57 14.60 7.02
CA ASN A 50 -4.82 15.10 6.47
C ASN A 50 -4.63 15.53 5.02
N ILE A 51 -4.36 14.57 4.14
CA ILE A 51 -4.23 14.84 2.70
C ILE A 51 -5.58 15.27 2.10
N GLU A 52 -5.54 16.27 1.23
CA GLU A 52 -6.71 16.68 0.47
C GLU A 52 -6.92 15.73 -0.71
N ILE A 53 -7.94 14.88 -0.59
CA ILE A 53 -8.34 13.93 -1.63
C ILE A 53 -9.55 14.52 -2.35
N PRO A 54 -9.50 14.70 -3.68
CA PRO A 54 -10.66 15.16 -4.45
C PRO A 54 -11.89 14.27 -4.28
N ASP A 55 -13.06 14.86 -4.27
CA ASP A 55 -14.33 14.15 -4.03
C ASP A 55 -14.67 13.14 -5.15
N ASP A 56 -14.09 13.31 -6.34
CA ASP A 56 -14.26 12.42 -7.48
C ASP A 56 -13.38 11.15 -7.44
N VAL A 57 -12.57 10.99 -6.40
CA VAL A 57 -11.68 9.83 -6.26
C VAL A 57 -12.45 8.57 -5.90
N ASP A 58 -12.29 7.55 -6.73
CA ASP A 58 -12.89 6.21 -6.53
C ASP A 58 -12.05 5.30 -5.66
N LEU A 59 -10.72 5.43 -5.76
CA LEU A 59 -9.74 4.55 -5.13
C LEU A 59 -8.51 5.33 -4.70
N VAL A 60 -8.05 5.09 -3.49
CA VAL A 60 -6.71 5.51 -3.05
C VAL A 60 -5.76 4.32 -3.15
N THR A 61 -4.60 4.52 -3.76
CA THR A 61 -3.53 3.52 -3.84
C THR A 61 -2.31 3.95 -3.03
N GLY A 62 -1.55 2.97 -2.54
CA GLY A 62 -0.26 3.21 -1.88
C GLY A 62 0.62 1.99 -2.06
N PHE A 63 1.71 2.16 -2.81
CA PHE A 63 2.65 1.09 -3.13
C PHE A 63 3.94 1.30 -2.38
N GLU A 64 4.20 0.47 -1.36
CA GLU A 64 5.43 0.53 -0.56
C GLU A 64 5.65 1.94 0.04
N ILE A 65 4.64 2.45 0.72
CA ILE A 65 4.64 3.77 1.36
C ILE A 65 4.54 3.67 2.89
N LEU A 66 3.66 2.79 3.38
CA LEU A 66 3.29 2.77 4.81
C LEU A 66 4.41 2.29 5.73
N GLU A 67 5.35 1.52 5.23
CA GLU A 67 6.54 1.11 5.97
C GLU A 67 7.51 2.26 6.24
N HIS A 68 7.43 3.32 5.44
CA HIS A 68 8.24 4.53 5.59
C HIS A 68 7.65 5.53 6.59
N LEU A 69 6.41 5.34 7.02
CA LEU A 69 5.77 6.19 8.02
C LEU A 69 6.10 5.72 9.44
N VAL A 70 6.33 6.66 10.33
CA VAL A 70 6.46 6.39 11.77
C VAL A 70 5.11 6.00 12.34
N SER A 71 4.03 6.66 11.89
CA SER A 71 2.67 6.41 12.35
C SER A 71 1.66 6.37 11.19
N PRO A 72 1.49 5.24 10.51
CA PRO A 72 0.56 5.14 9.37
C PRO A 72 -0.93 5.24 9.77
N TYR A 73 -1.27 5.09 11.06
CA TYR A 73 -2.64 5.08 11.53
C TYR A 73 -3.42 6.40 11.28
N PRO A 74 -2.88 7.60 11.59
CA PRO A 74 -3.59 8.86 11.34
C PRO A 74 -3.88 9.07 9.85
N LEU A 75 -2.93 8.78 8.98
CA LEU A 75 -3.12 8.84 7.53
C LEU A 75 -4.27 7.93 7.10
N LEU A 76 -4.19 6.63 7.43
CA LEU A 76 -5.20 5.63 7.04
C LEU A 76 -6.59 5.97 7.56
N LYS A 77 -6.69 6.52 8.77
CA LYS A 77 -7.95 6.93 9.37
C LYS A 77 -8.57 8.12 8.65
N ASN A 78 -7.75 9.07 8.20
CA ASN A 78 -8.17 10.34 7.65
C ASN A 78 -8.43 10.30 6.13
N ILE A 79 -8.02 9.26 5.42
CA ILE A 79 -8.32 9.07 3.99
C ILE A 79 -9.84 9.14 3.77
N LYS A 80 -10.28 10.15 3.01
CA LYS A 80 -11.69 10.35 2.64
C LYS A 80 -12.03 9.69 1.30
N ALA A 81 -11.88 8.37 1.25
CA ALA A 81 -12.24 7.60 0.06
C ALA A 81 -13.06 6.36 0.45
N LYS A 82 -13.76 5.79 -0.52
CA LYS A 82 -14.55 4.57 -0.30
C LYS A 82 -13.72 3.31 -0.33
N ARG A 83 -12.59 3.33 -1.05
CA ARG A 83 -11.78 2.15 -1.35
C ARG A 83 -10.30 2.49 -1.27
N ILE A 84 -9.52 1.51 -0.81
CA ILE A 84 -8.06 1.58 -0.82
C ILE A 84 -7.48 0.30 -1.41
N PHE A 85 -6.34 0.45 -2.09
CA PHE A 85 -5.48 -0.65 -2.49
C PHE A 85 -4.05 -0.33 -2.05
N LEU A 86 -3.53 -1.13 -1.15
CA LEU A 86 -2.25 -0.88 -0.50
C LEU A 86 -1.35 -2.09 -0.60
N THR A 87 -0.06 -1.84 -0.77
CA THR A 87 0.96 -2.87 -0.65
C THR A 87 2.00 -2.50 0.39
N VAL A 88 2.47 -3.50 1.10
CA VAL A 88 3.58 -3.36 2.06
C VAL A 88 4.55 -4.53 1.90
N PRO A 89 5.86 -4.31 2.12
CA PRO A 89 6.80 -5.40 2.24
C PRO A 89 6.53 -6.17 3.54
N ILE A 90 6.62 -7.49 3.47
CA ILE A 90 6.45 -8.32 4.66
C ILE A 90 7.80 -8.78 5.20
N LYS A 91 7.85 -8.97 6.50
CA LYS A 91 9.01 -9.49 7.22
C LYS A 91 9.38 -10.86 6.68
N LEU A 92 10.66 -11.00 6.31
CA LEU A 92 11.22 -12.27 5.86
C LEU A 92 11.93 -12.97 7.01
N TRP A 93 11.57 -14.23 7.29
CA TRP A 93 12.14 -15.02 8.38
C TRP A 93 13.65 -15.25 8.25
N PHE A 94 14.20 -15.20 7.04
CA PHE A 94 15.62 -15.44 6.73
C PHE A 94 16.43 -14.16 6.49
N SER A 95 15.83 -12.97 6.70
CA SER A 95 16.47 -11.69 6.45
C SER A 95 16.28 -10.77 7.64
N LYS A 96 17.27 -9.93 7.91
CA LYS A 96 17.11 -8.81 8.83
C LYS A 96 16.21 -7.76 8.19
N ALA A 97 15.59 -6.94 9.03
CA ALA A 97 14.85 -5.76 8.62
C ALA A 97 15.66 -4.90 7.65
N TYR A 98 14.97 -4.31 6.70
CA TYR A 98 15.59 -3.39 5.75
C TYR A 98 16.10 -2.15 6.49
N LYS A 99 17.29 -1.73 6.16
CA LYS A 99 17.91 -0.54 6.73
C LYS A 99 18.68 0.19 5.63
N SER A 100 18.16 1.31 5.18
CA SER A 100 18.94 2.24 4.39
C SER A 100 19.97 2.96 5.28
N LYS A 101 21.21 3.01 4.79
CA LYS A 101 22.30 3.70 5.49
C LYS A 101 22.56 5.11 4.92
N SER A 102 22.16 5.34 3.69
CA SER A 102 22.50 6.52 2.90
C SER A 102 21.32 7.44 2.65
N ASP A 103 20.11 6.90 2.60
CA ASP A 103 18.90 7.66 2.30
C ASP A 103 17.96 7.70 3.51
N PRO A 104 17.77 8.86 4.15
CA PRO A 104 16.82 9.01 5.24
C PRO A 104 15.37 8.77 4.83
N LEU A 105 15.00 9.05 3.58
CA LEU A 105 13.65 8.86 3.05
C LEU A 105 13.34 7.39 2.75
N ASP A 106 14.38 6.55 2.56
CA ASP A 106 14.25 5.12 2.32
C ASP A 106 14.41 4.30 3.63
N ARG A 107 13.97 4.84 4.76
CA ARG A 107 13.96 4.14 6.03
C ARG A 107 12.64 3.42 6.22
N HIS A 108 12.73 2.12 6.54
CA HIS A 108 11.56 1.36 6.97
C HIS A 108 11.44 1.45 8.49
N TYR A 109 10.42 2.12 8.96
CA TYR A 109 10.06 2.13 10.39
C TYR A 109 9.26 0.88 10.76
N HIS A 110 8.60 0.26 9.77
CA HIS A 110 7.84 -0.96 9.95
C HIS A 110 8.29 -2.06 9.00
N GLU A 111 8.29 -3.29 9.50
CA GLU A 111 8.26 -4.53 8.71
C GLU A 111 7.05 -5.31 9.17
N PHE A 112 5.99 -5.24 8.40
CA PHE A 112 4.71 -5.84 8.76
C PHE A 112 4.75 -7.37 8.68
N GLU A 113 4.16 -8.00 9.70
CA GLU A 113 3.54 -9.29 9.50
C GLU A 113 2.11 -9.07 8.97
N PRO A 114 1.56 -9.95 8.10
CA PRO A 114 0.25 -9.70 7.48
C PRO A 114 -0.87 -9.38 8.47
N TRP A 115 -0.93 -10.10 9.60
CA TRP A 115 -1.93 -9.88 10.63
C TRP A 115 -1.82 -8.51 11.32
N GLN A 116 -0.60 -7.96 11.48
CA GLN A 116 -0.40 -6.62 12.04
C GLN A 116 -0.95 -5.55 11.11
N PHE A 117 -0.72 -5.72 9.81
CA PHE A 117 -1.24 -4.82 8.80
C PHE A 117 -2.76 -4.90 8.71
N ASP A 118 -3.33 -6.10 8.80
CA ASP A 118 -4.78 -6.30 8.86
C ASP A 118 -5.41 -5.54 10.03
N TRP A 119 -4.88 -5.69 11.22
CA TRP A 119 -5.39 -4.99 12.40
C TRP A 119 -5.23 -3.47 12.31
N LEU A 120 -4.16 -2.99 11.70
CA LEU A 120 -3.97 -1.57 11.45
C LEU A 120 -5.07 -1.02 10.54
N LEU A 121 -5.40 -1.74 9.45
CA LEU A 121 -6.47 -1.37 8.53
C LEU A 121 -7.83 -1.41 9.21
N GLU A 122 -8.15 -2.48 9.91
CA GLU A 122 -9.40 -2.61 10.66
C GLU A 122 -9.55 -1.49 11.70
N LYS A 123 -8.51 -1.22 12.50
CA LYS A 123 -8.50 -0.15 13.50
C LYS A 123 -8.67 1.23 12.86
N SER A 124 -8.19 1.41 11.63
CA SER A 124 -8.34 2.66 10.85
C SER A 124 -9.70 2.79 10.15
N GLY A 125 -10.61 1.81 10.34
CA GLY A 125 -11.96 1.83 9.79
C GLY A 125 -12.07 1.26 8.37
N TRP A 126 -11.20 0.31 8.02
CA TRP A 126 -11.22 -0.37 6.72
C TRP A 126 -11.65 -1.82 6.87
N LYS A 127 -12.62 -2.26 6.06
CA LYS A 127 -13.00 -3.65 5.92
C LYS A 127 -12.23 -4.29 4.78
N ILE A 128 -11.41 -5.27 5.09
CA ILE A 128 -10.62 -5.98 4.10
C ILE A 128 -11.54 -6.87 3.25
N ILE A 129 -11.45 -6.70 1.93
CA ILE A 129 -12.25 -7.45 0.94
C ILE A 129 -11.40 -8.52 0.27
N LYS A 130 -10.16 -8.18 -0.11
CA LYS A 130 -9.25 -9.10 -0.79
C LYS A 130 -7.83 -8.93 -0.32
N LYS A 131 -7.10 -10.04 -0.25
CA LYS A 131 -5.69 -10.13 0.13
C LYS A 131 -4.92 -10.92 -0.90
N GLU A 132 -3.71 -10.49 -1.23
CA GLU A 132 -2.82 -11.21 -2.13
C GLU A 132 -1.39 -11.17 -1.62
N TYR A 133 -0.62 -12.18 -2.01
CA TYR A 133 0.79 -12.29 -1.69
C TYR A 133 1.59 -12.34 -2.99
N TRP A 134 2.56 -11.44 -3.11
CA TRP A 134 3.39 -11.37 -4.30
C TRP A 134 4.83 -11.74 -3.98
N LYS A 135 5.44 -12.46 -4.91
CA LYS A 135 6.86 -12.81 -4.86
C LYS A 135 7.67 -11.77 -5.62
N ASN A 136 8.92 -11.63 -5.23
CA ASN A 136 9.89 -10.85 -5.97
C ASN A 136 11.09 -11.76 -6.33
N PRO A 137 10.97 -12.60 -7.37
CA PRO A 137 12.03 -13.49 -7.78
C PRO A 137 13.26 -12.70 -8.23
N SER A 138 14.44 -13.16 -7.82
CA SER A 138 15.71 -12.56 -8.23
C SER A 138 16.42 -13.50 -9.21
N ASN A 139 16.99 -12.94 -10.27
CA ASN A 139 17.80 -13.68 -11.24
C ASN A 139 19.25 -13.87 -10.76
N LYS A 140 19.61 -13.35 -9.59
CA LYS A 140 20.94 -13.54 -9.00
C LYS A 140 21.10 -14.97 -8.49
N ILE A 141 22.31 -15.51 -8.59
CA ILE A 141 22.66 -16.84 -8.06
C ILE A 141 23.04 -16.70 -6.58
N GLY A 142 22.53 -17.61 -5.73
CA GLY A 142 22.86 -17.65 -4.30
C GLY A 142 21.70 -18.16 -3.44
N PHE A 143 21.98 -18.45 -2.17
CA PHE A 143 21.01 -19.01 -1.23
C PHE A 143 19.83 -18.05 -0.97
N ARG A 144 20.11 -16.78 -0.71
CA ARG A 144 19.05 -15.76 -0.50
C ARG A 144 18.18 -15.53 -1.75
N PRO A 145 18.74 -15.36 -2.97
CA PRO A 145 17.98 -15.32 -4.20
C PRO A 145 17.12 -16.55 -4.43
N LEU A 146 17.62 -17.75 -4.11
CA LEU A 146 16.85 -18.98 -4.21
C LEU A 146 15.62 -18.96 -3.28
N LEU A 147 15.80 -18.58 -2.01
CA LEU A 147 14.70 -18.47 -1.06
C LEU A 147 13.63 -17.45 -1.50
N ARG A 148 14.03 -16.35 -2.15
CA ARG A 148 13.10 -15.33 -2.67
C ARG A 148 12.15 -15.85 -3.77
N ARG A 149 12.52 -16.91 -4.48
CA ARG A 149 11.62 -17.54 -5.47
C ARG A 149 10.43 -18.23 -4.83
N PHE A 150 10.60 -18.72 -3.60
CA PHE A 150 9.58 -19.49 -2.88
C PHE A 150 8.87 -18.67 -1.80
N THR A 151 9.41 -17.51 -1.43
CA THR A 151 8.90 -16.71 -0.32
C THR A 151 8.15 -15.48 -0.84
N ASN A 152 6.98 -15.22 -0.28
CA ASN A 152 6.25 -13.99 -0.54
C ASN A 152 7.04 -12.80 0.00
N ARG A 153 7.06 -11.70 -0.75
CA ARG A 153 7.78 -10.47 -0.40
C ARG A 153 6.83 -9.32 -0.10
N TYR A 154 5.73 -9.27 -0.79
CA TYR A 154 4.76 -8.18 -0.68
C TYR A 154 3.41 -8.72 -0.27
N TYR A 155 2.70 -7.93 0.50
CA TYR A 155 1.33 -8.17 0.90
C TYR A 155 0.46 -7.06 0.34
N ALA A 156 -0.47 -7.42 -0.51
CA ALA A 156 -1.40 -6.52 -1.16
C ALA A 156 -2.80 -6.67 -0.57
N VAL A 157 -3.43 -5.56 -0.23
CA VAL A 157 -4.76 -5.54 0.37
C VAL A 157 -5.65 -4.57 -0.39
N TYR A 158 -6.83 -5.05 -0.78
CA TYR A 158 -7.95 -4.22 -1.22
C TYR A 158 -8.97 -4.16 -0.08
N ALA A 159 -9.34 -2.95 0.31
CA ALA A 159 -10.29 -2.74 1.39
C ALA A 159 -11.28 -1.61 1.07
N GLU A 160 -12.44 -1.67 1.71
CA GLU A 160 -13.50 -0.67 1.61
C GLU A 160 -13.71 0.01 2.95
N ARG A 161 -14.16 1.26 2.93
CA ARG A 161 -14.48 1.99 4.17
C ARG A 161 -15.58 1.24 4.91
N SER A 162 -15.30 0.85 6.16
CA SER A 162 -16.30 0.23 7.00
C SER A 162 -17.43 1.22 7.34
N LYS A 163 -18.67 0.75 7.33
CA LYS A 163 -19.84 1.48 7.83
C LYS A 163 -19.97 1.38 9.36
N GLU A 164 -19.26 0.44 9.98
CA GLU A 164 -19.29 0.21 11.42
C GLU A 164 -18.18 1.01 12.09
N ASN A 165 -18.54 1.80 13.09
CA ASN A 165 -17.54 2.41 13.96
C ASN A 165 -16.94 1.34 14.87
N TYR A 166 -15.68 0.96 14.66
CA TYR A 166 -14.92 0.03 15.50
C TYR A 166 -14.64 0.54 16.93
N THR A 167 -15.37 1.56 17.39
CA THR A 167 -15.25 2.10 18.76
C THR A 167 -15.87 1.21 19.84
N ASN A 168 -16.49 0.09 19.49
CA ASN A 168 -17.26 -0.73 20.44
C ASN A 168 -16.51 -1.96 20.99
N TYR A 169 -15.19 -2.05 20.86
CA TYR A 169 -14.41 -3.18 21.38
C TYR A 169 -13.55 -2.86 22.60
N TYR A 170 -13.84 -1.76 23.31
CA TYR A 170 -13.22 -1.44 24.60
C TYR A 170 -14.25 -1.00 25.62
#